data_4eea1f743c2fb5ae984dd1eb6004b680
#
_entry.id   4eea1f743c2fb5ae984dd1eb6004b680
#
_cell.length_a   1.000
_cell.length_b   1.000
_cell.length_c   1.000
_cell.angle_alpha   90.00
_cell.angle_beta   90.00
_cell.angle_gamma   90.00
#
_symmetry.space_group_name_H-M   'P 1'
#
loop_
_entity.id
_entity.type
_entity.pdbx_description
1 polymer ?
#
loop_
_entity_poly.entity_id
_entity_poly.type
_entity_poly.pdbx_seq_one_letter_code
_entity_poly.pdbx_strand_id
1 'polypeptide(L)'
;TGGEPLLQKNVHSLMRRLCDMGLTVLVETSGAHDISASDPRVRHIMDWKCPSSGESKKMLTENIARLKPSDEVKFVIGTEQDYAWAKIQLAGHRLDERCPVLFSWVAPLEAHQQDESLKPVPLGHTPISRRELVERITRGKLRVRFQLQMHKFIWPPDEKGV
;
A
#
# COMPACT_ATOMS: atom_id res chain seq x y z
N THR A 1 -6.79 9.47 -10.23
CA THR A 1 -6.17 8.29 -10.82
C THR A 1 -6.83 7.06 -10.23
N GLY A 2 -6.71 5.91 -10.80
CA GLY A 2 -7.28 4.66 -10.34
C GLY A 2 -6.82 3.52 -11.23
N GLY A 3 -7.13 2.29 -10.82
CA GLY A 3 -6.72 1.10 -11.50
C GLY A 3 -5.26 0.69 -11.22
N GLU A 4 -4.82 -0.37 -11.86
CA GLU A 4 -3.45 -0.92 -11.76
C GLU A 4 -2.64 -0.50 -12.99
N PRO A 5 -1.62 0.37 -12.82
CA PRO A 5 -0.83 0.87 -13.96
C PRO A 5 -0.12 -0.24 -14.71
N LEU A 6 0.36 -1.28 -14.02
CA LEU A 6 1.13 -2.36 -14.63
C LEU A 6 0.31 -3.26 -15.56
N LEU A 7 -1.02 -3.12 -15.60
CA LEU A 7 -1.89 -3.75 -16.59
C LEU A 7 -1.87 -3.05 -17.95
N GLN A 8 -1.39 -1.81 -18.02
CA GLN A 8 -1.39 -1.04 -19.25
C GLN A 8 -0.22 -1.48 -20.16
N LYS A 9 -0.52 -1.87 -21.38
CA LYS A 9 0.47 -2.45 -22.33
C LYS A 9 1.72 -1.61 -22.52
N ASN A 10 1.59 -0.27 -22.51
CA ASN A 10 2.69 0.65 -22.82
C ASN A 10 3.27 1.35 -21.57
N VAL A 11 2.89 0.95 -20.37
CA VAL A 11 3.29 1.64 -19.15
C VAL A 11 4.81 1.65 -18.95
N HIS A 12 5.47 0.53 -19.19
CA HIS A 12 6.94 0.44 -19.03
C HIS A 12 7.67 1.34 -20.02
N SER A 13 7.19 1.41 -21.27
CA SER A 13 7.74 2.34 -22.29
C SER A 13 7.51 3.80 -21.90
N LEU A 14 6.31 4.13 -21.40
CA LEU A 14 6.00 5.47 -20.91
C LEU A 14 6.92 5.86 -19.74
N MET A 15 7.02 5.00 -18.71
CA MET A 15 7.85 5.27 -17.53
C MET A 15 9.32 5.49 -17.92
N ARG A 16 9.86 4.67 -18.84
CA ARG A 16 11.23 4.83 -19.35
C ARG A 16 11.41 6.19 -20.03
N ARG A 17 10.51 6.58 -20.92
CA ARG A 17 10.57 7.88 -21.61
C ARG A 17 10.51 9.05 -20.63
N LEU A 18 9.68 8.97 -19.59
CA LEU A 18 9.63 9.99 -18.54
C LEU A 18 10.97 10.07 -17.79
N CYS A 19 11.57 8.93 -17.46
CA CYS A 19 12.91 8.89 -16.86
C CYS A 19 13.98 9.48 -17.79
N ASP A 20 13.90 9.22 -19.11
CA ASP A 20 14.81 9.77 -20.10
C ASP A 20 14.70 11.30 -20.23
N MET A 21 13.53 11.85 -19.93
CA MET A 21 13.29 13.30 -19.81
C MET A 21 13.82 13.91 -18.51
N GLY A 22 14.46 13.13 -17.63
CA GLY A 22 14.98 13.56 -16.33
C GLY A 22 13.92 13.66 -15.22
N LEU A 23 12.71 13.13 -15.43
CA LEU A 23 11.65 13.16 -14.42
C LEU A 23 11.84 12.04 -13.41
N THR A 24 11.49 12.32 -12.15
CA THR A 24 11.33 11.28 -11.13
C THR A 24 9.99 10.59 -11.35
N VAL A 25 10.02 9.30 -11.66
CA VAL A 25 8.81 8.50 -11.91
C VAL A 25 8.52 7.62 -10.71
N LEU A 26 7.33 7.82 -10.14
CA LEU A 26 6.76 6.96 -9.10
C LEU A 26 5.59 6.19 -9.69
N VAL A 27 5.50 4.90 -9.38
CA VAL A 27 4.35 4.06 -9.73
C VAL A 27 3.77 3.42 -8.48
N GLU A 28 2.51 3.72 -8.21
CA GLU A 28 1.74 2.97 -7.21
C GLU A 28 1.19 1.71 -7.85
N THR A 29 1.45 0.56 -7.24
CA THR A 29 0.97 -0.75 -7.71
C THR A 29 0.42 -1.57 -6.55
N SER A 30 -0.56 -2.40 -6.86
CA SER A 30 -1.14 -3.33 -5.88
C SER A 30 -0.17 -4.43 -5.42
N GLY A 31 0.99 -4.59 -6.10
CA GLY A 31 1.94 -5.66 -5.82
C GLY A 31 1.53 -7.03 -6.37
N ALA A 32 0.40 -7.14 -7.05
CA ALA A 32 -0.08 -8.39 -7.67
C ALA A 32 0.53 -8.64 -9.06
N HIS A 33 1.30 -7.69 -9.59
CA HIS A 33 1.93 -7.76 -10.91
C HIS A 33 3.44 -7.69 -10.79
N ASP A 34 4.13 -8.34 -11.74
CA ASP A 34 5.58 -8.36 -11.79
C ASP A 34 6.16 -6.98 -12.07
N ILE A 35 7.02 -6.49 -11.17
CA ILE A 35 7.70 -5.20 -11.28
C ILE A 35 9.04 -5.30 -12.01
N SER A 36 9.51 -6.48 -12.38
CA SER A 36 10.85 -6.70 -12.94
C SER A 36 11.07 -6.03 -14.30
N ALA A 37 10.00 -5.82 -15.08
CA ALA A 37 10.07 -5.17 -16.39
C ALA A 37 10.20 -3.64 -16.31
N SER A 38 10.07 -3.05 -15.12
CA SER A 38 10.18 -1.60 -14.95
C SER A 38 11.63 -1.12 -15.12
N ASP A 39 11.77 0.09 -15.67
CA ASP A 39 13.09 0.75 -15.73
C ASP A 39 13.66 0.91 -14.31
N PRO A 40 14.96 0.63 -14.07
CA PRO A 40 15.56 0.68 -12.73
C PRO A 40 15.42 2.04 -12.03
N ARG A 41 15.25 3.14 -12.77
CA ARG A 41 15.05 4.49 -12.24
C ARG A 41 13.65 4.73 -11.68
N VAL A 42 12.67 3.92 -12.08
CA VAL A 42 11.29 4.00 -11.56
C VAL A 42 11.26 3.58 -10.09
N ARG A 43 10.56 4.35 -9.26
CA ARG A 43 10.31 4.04 -7.85
C ARG A 43 8.93 3.42 -7.69
N HIS A 44 8.87 2.26 -7.06
CA HIS A 44 7.60 1.58 -6.79
C HIS A 44 7.10 1.92 -5.40
N ILE A 45 5.81 2.26 -5.31
CA ILE A 45 5.08 2.32 -4.05
C ILE A 45 4.15 1.11 -4.08
N MET A 46 4.59 0.01 -3.47
CA MET A 46 3.87 -1.26 -3.51
C MET A 46 2.87 -1.34 -2.35
N ASP A 47 1.58 -1.26 -2.67
CA ASP A 47 0.48 -1.42 -1.72
C ASP A 47 0.27 -2.92 -1.44
N TRP A 48 0.96 -3.43 -0.43
CA TRP A 48 0.82 -4.83 -0.04
C TRP A 48 -0.48 -5.04 0.72
N LYS A 49 -1.43 -5.68 0.04
CA LYS A 49 -2.80 -5.84 0.49
C LYS A 49 -2.92 -6.69 1.75
N CYS A 50 -3.49 -6.09 2.79
CA CYS A 50 -3.79 -6.75 4.06
C CYS A 50 -5.00 -7.69 3.95
N PRO A 51 -5.18 -8.62 4.91
CA PRO A 51 -6.29 -9.59 4.89
C PRO A 51 -7.67 -8.97 4.78
N SER A 52 -7.93 -7.84 5.46
CA SER A 52 -9.24 -7.19 5.43
C SER A 52 -9.66 -6.69 4.04
N SER A 53 -8.69 -6.48 3.14
CA SER A 53 -8.97 -6.11 1.75
C SER A 53 -9.57 -7.25 0.91
N GLY A 54 -9.44 -8.51 1.37
CA GLY A 54 -9.79 -9.70 0.60
C GLY A 54 -8.89 -9.98 -0.60
N GLU A 55 -7.79 -9.21 -0.77
CA GLU A 55 -6.88 -9.29 -1.93
C GLU A 55 -5.46 -9.78 -1.55
N SER A 56 -5.19 -10.04 -0.27
CA SER A 56 -3.86 -10.40 0.24
C SER A 56 -3.24 -11.64 -0.43
N LYS A 57 -4.07 -12.59 -0.88
CA LYS A 57 -3.61 -13.81 -1.55
C LYS A 57 -3.15 -13.60 -3.00
N LYS A 58 -3.42 -12.45 -3.59
CA LYS A 58 -3.03 -12.13 -4.97
C LYS A 58 -1.64 -11.49 -5.06
N MET A 59 -1.01 -11.23 -3.93
CA MET A 59 0.30 -10.60 -3.87
C MET A 59 1.38 -11.48 -4.47
N LEU A 60 2.19 -10.91 -5.37
CA LEU A 60 3.34 -11.59 -5.95
C LEU A 60 4.56 -11.40 -5.04
N THR A 61 4.83 -12.39 -4.20
CA THR A 61 5.90 -12.32 -3.18
C THR A 61 7.30 -12.20 -3.77
N GLU A 62 7.49 -12.65 -5.01
CA GLU A 62 8.74 -12.51 -5.77
C GLU A 62 9.15 -11.04 -5.97
N ASN A 63 8.18 -10.12 -5.95
CA ASN A 63 8.46 -8.69 -6.03
C ASN A 63 9.31 -8.18 -4.86
N ILE A 64 9.23 -8.84 -3.70
CA ILE A 64 10.02 -8.44 -2.51
C ILE A 64 11.52 -8.49 -2.79
N ALA A 65 11.98 -9.52 -3.51
CA ALA A 65 13.39 -9.66 -3.88
C ALA A 65 13.86 -8.57 -4.86
N ARG A 66 12.93 -7.90 -5.53
CA ARG A 66 13.17 -6.86 -6.55
C ARG A 66 13.10 -5.44 -6.00
N LEU A 67 12.63 -5.28 -4.76
CA LEU A 67 12.54 -3.97 -4.11
C LEU A 67 13.93 -3.34 -3.94
N LYS A 68 14.01 -2.06 -4.27
CA LYS A 68 15.19 -1.21 -4.14
C LYS A 68 15.05 -0.29 -2.90
N PRO A 69 16.14 0.25 -2.36
CA PRO A 69 16.08 1.22 -1.26
C PRO A 69 15.28 2.49 -1.58
N SER A 70 15.08 2.79 -2.87
CA SER A 70 14.28 3.92 -3.34
C SER A 70 12.79 3.61 -3.50
N ASP A 71 12.40 2.35 -3.38
CA ASP A 71 11.00 1.92 -3.42
C ASP A 71 10.36 2.05 -2.03
N GLU A 72 9.05 1.87 -1.93
CA GLU A 72 8.32 1.87 -0.67
C GLU A 72 7.33 0.70 -0.63
N VAL A 73 7.10 0.12 0.54
CA VAL A 73 6.02 -0.84 0.79
C VAL A 73 4.98 -0.20 1.69
N LYS A 74 3.73 -0.22 1.28
CA LYS A 74 2.61 0.35 2.02
C LYS A 74 1.64 -0.76 2.44
N PHE A 75 1.32 -0.81 3.73
CA PHE A 75 0.23 -1.62 4.27
C PHE A 75 -0.92 -0.71 4.68
N VAL A 76 -2.11 -0.94 4.09
CA VAL A 76 -3.33 -0.23 4.47
C VAL A 76 -4.01 -1.02 5.58
N ILE A 77 -4.02 -0.46 6.79
CA ILE A 77 -4.40 -1.14 8.03
C ILE A 77 -5.72 -0.57 8.53
N GLY A 78 -6.75 -1.41 8.52
CA GLY A 78 -8.09 -1.09 9.02
C GLY A 78 -8.47 -1.87 10.27
N THR A 79 -7.79 -2.99 10.54
CA THR A 79 -8.13 -3.91 11.63
C THR A 79 -6.90 -4.32 12.45
N GLU A 80 -7.14 -4.86 13.64
CA GLU A 80 -6.08 -5.46 14.48
C GLU A 80 -5.41 -6.64 13.77
N GLN A 81 -6.18 -7.40 13.01
CA GLN A 81 -5.70 -8.54 12.25
C GLN A 81 -4.77 -8.10 11.12
N ASP A 82 -5.09 -6.98 10.45
CA ASP A 82 -4.19 -6.38 9.46
C ASP A 82 -2.87 -5.94 10.08
N TYR A 83 -2.93 -5.29 11.25
CA TYR A 83 -1.72 -4.88 11.97
C TYR A 83 -0.86 -6.08 12.37
N ALA A 84 -1.47 -7.12 12.94
CA ALA A 84 -0.76 -8.34 13.34
C ALA A 84 -0.10 -9.02 12.11
N TRP A 85 -0.86 -9.12 11.02
CA TRP A 85 -0.38 -9.71 9.77
C TRP A 85 0.76 -8.86 9.15
N ALA A 86 0.60 -7.54 9.07
CA ALA A 86 1.62 -6.65 8.53
C ALA A 86 2.94 -6.73 9.31
N LYS A 87 2.88 -6.88 10.64
CA LYS A 87 4.08 -7.12 11.47
C LYS A 87 4.78 -8.43 11.09
N ILE A 88 4.03 -9.50 10.85
CA ILE A 88 4.60 -10.78 10.44
C ILE A 88 5.30 -10.62 9.09
N GLN A 89 4.68 -9.93 8.12
CA GLN A 89 5.29 -9.69 6.81
C GLN A 89 6.54 -8.80 6.92
N LEU A 90 6.45 -7.73 7.72
CA LEU A 90 7.59 -6.84 7.98
C LEU A 90 8.82 -7.61 8.47
N ALA A 91 8.64 -8.42 9.50
CA ALA A 91 9.72 -9.20 10.10
C ALA A 91 10.18 -10.37 9.21
N GLY A 92 9.23 -11.15 8.67
CA GLY A 92 9.51 -12.33 7.87
C GLY A 92 10.30 -12.04 6.60
N HIS A 93 10.05 -10.89 5.99
CA HIS A 93 10.72 -10.45 4.76
C HIS A 93 11.80 -9.39 4.99
N ARG A 94 12.02 -8.96 6.26
CA ARG A 94 12.98 -7.90 6.63
C ARG A 94 12.78 -6.65 5.77
N LEU A 95 11.52 -6.21 5.62
CA LEU A 95 11.16 -5.15 4.67
C LEU A 95 11.78 -3.81 5.05
N ASP A 96 11.86 -3.50 6.35
CA ASP A 96 12.45 -2.27 6.89
C ASP A 96 13.97 -2.15 6.70
N GLU A 97 14.62 -3.24 6.29
CA GLU A 97 16.02 -3.26 5.88
C GLU A 97 16.19 -3.08 4.37
N ARG A 98 15.11 -3.26 3.59
CA ARG A 98 15.12 -3.15 2.13
C ARG A 98 14.75 -1.76 1.64
N CYS A 99 13.66 -1.23 2.14
CA CYS A 99 13.10 0.05 1.72
C CYS A 99 12.24 0.65 2.84
N PRO A 100 11.84 1.93 2.74
CA PRO A 100 10.83 2.51 3.61
C PRO A 100 9.53 1.72 3.61
N VAL A 101 8.99 1.48 4.82
CA VAL A 101 7.70 0.81 5.00
C VAL A 101 6.71 1.78 5.63
N LEU A 102 5.50 1.83 5.06
CA LEU A 102 4.41 2.69 5.53
C LEU A 102 3.27 1.86 6.11
N PHE A 103 2.84 2.22 7.30
CA PHE A 103 1.60 1.75 7.90
C PHE A 103 0.57 2.85 7.75
N SER A 104 -0.31 2.69 6.76
CA SER A 104 -1.35 3.65 6.40
C SER A 104 -2.66 3.27 7.06
N TRP A 105 -3.15 4.15 7.94
CA TRP A 105 -4.46 3.91 8.54
C TRP A 105 -5.58 4.21 7.56
N VAL A 106 -6.53 3.26 7.43
CA VAL A 106 -7.74 3.47 6.64
C VAL A 106 -8.83 4.09 7.50
N ALA A 107 -9.36 5.23 7.07
CA ALA A 107 -10.54 5.82 7.70
C ALA A 107 -11.76 4.91 7.45
N PRO A 108 -12.51 4.52 8.50
CA PRO A 108 -13.77 3.82 8.30
C PRO A 108 -14.71 4.63 7.40
N LEU A 109 -15.43 3.93 6.53
CA LEU A 109 -16.50 4.52 5.73
C LEU A 109 -17.84 4.25 6.40
N GLU A 110 -18.69 5.26 6.45
CA GLU A 110 -20.07 5.11 6.82
C GLU A 110 -20.82 4.23 5.78
N ALA A 111 -21.93 3.62 6.19
CA ALA A 111 -22.66 2.69 5.31
C ALA A 111 -23.04 3.31 3.95
N HIS A 112 -23.42 4.60 3.94
CA HIS A 112 -23.78 5.34 2.71
C HIS A 112 -22.59 5.71 1.83
N GLN A 113 -21.36 5.63 2.36
CA GLN A 113 -20.11 5.95 1.65
C GLN A 113 -19.46 4.69 1.05
N GLN A 114 -20.02 3.51 1.32
CA GLN A 114 -19.48 2.26 0.82
C GLN A 114 -19.87 2.06 -0.64
N ASP A 115 -18.88 1.83 -1.49
CA ASP A 115 -19.09 1.44 -2.88
C ASP A 115 -19.35 -0.06 -2.94
N GLU A 116 -20.29 -0.50 -3.79
CA GLU A 116 -20.66 -1.92 -3.96
C GLU A 116 -19.48 -2.81 -4.39
N SER A 117 -18.44 -2.21 -4.99
CA SER A 117 -17.21 -2.91 -5.37
C SER A 117 -16.30 -3.24 -4.19
N LEU A 118 -16.52 -2.62 -3.02
CA LEU A 118 -15.72 -2.87 -1.83
C LEU A 118 -16.15 -4.19 -1.18
N LYS A 119 -15.16 -5.04 -0.91
CA LYS A 119 -15.40 -6.27 -0.17
C LYS A 119 -15.69 -5.96 1.30
N PRO A 120 -16.65 -6.64 1.91
CA PRO A 120 -16.89 -6.48 3.34
C PRO A 120 -15.67 -6.94 4.14
N VAL A 121 -15.44 -6.28 5.26
CA VAL A 121 -14.41 -6.71 6.23
C VAL A 121 -14.74 -8.13 6.70
N PRO A 122 -13.78 -9.06 6.70
CA PRO A 122 -14.03 -10.45 7.12
C PRO A 122 -14.59 -10.54 8.54
N LEU A 123 -15.45 -11.51 8.77
CA LEU A 123 -16.01 -11.77 10.10
C LEU A 123 -14.89 -12.02 11.12
N GLY A 124 -15.05 -11.48 12.32
CA GLY A 124 -14.08 -11.61 13.41
C GLY A 124 -12.92 -10.62 13.35
N HIS A 125 -12.89 -9.74 12.35
CA HIS A 125 -11.93 -8.64 12.33
C HIS A 125 -12.39 -7.48 13.22
N THR A 126 -11.48 -6.97 14.05
CA THR A 126 -11.72 -5.85 14.96
C THR A 126 -11.14 -4.57 14.36
N PRO A 127 -11.93 -3.51 14.15
CA PRO A 127 -11.41 -2.23 13.69
C PRO A 127 -10.34 -1.69 14.63
N ILE A 128 -9.30 -1.06 14.06
CA ILE A 128 -8.24 -0.38 14.81
C ILE A 128 -8.35 1.13 14.61
N SER A 129 -8.33 1.89 15.70
CA SER A 129 -8.30 3.35 15.61
C SER A 129 -6.93 3.86 15.16
N ARG A 130 -6.89 5.07 14.56
CA ARG A 130 -5.61 5.71 14.18
C ARG A 130 -4.68 5.91 15.37
N ARG A 131 -5.23 6.29 16.54
CA ARG A 131 -4.47 6.47 17.77
C ARG A 131 -3.84 5.15 18.22
N GLU A 132 -4.64 4.12 18.28
CA GLU A 132 -4.18 2.79 18.69
C GLU A 132 -3.10 2.24 17.75
N LEU A 133 -3.25 2.43 16.43
CA LEU A 133 -2.22 2.03 15.47
C LEU A 133 -0.88 2.73 15.76
N VAL A 134 -0.91 4.06 15.99
CA VAL A 134 0.31 4.83 16.34
C VAL A 134 0.91 4.35 17.65
N GLU A 135 0.10 4.14 18.70
CA GLU A 135 0.56 3.63 19.99
C GLU A 135 1.21 2.25 19.86
N ARG A 136 0.63 1.36 19.05
CA ARG A 136 1.18 0.03 18.79
C ARG A 136 2.50 0.07 18.01
N ILE A 137 2.61 0.96 17.01
CA ILE A 137 3.86 1.19 16.26
C ILE A 137 4.96 1.65 17.22
N THR A 138 4.66 2.67 18.03
CA THR A 138 5.60 3.28 18.96
C THR A 138 6.04 2.29 20.05
N ARG A 139 5.09 1.61 20.69
CA ARG A 139 5.37 0.59 21.72
C ARG A 139 6.18 -0.58 21.16
N GLY A 140 5.88 -0.99 19.94
CA GLY A 140 6.58 -2.04 19.23
C GLY A 140 7.95 -1.62 18.68
N LYS A 141 8.32 -0.33 18.75
CA LYS A 141 9.53 0.26 18.16
C LYS A 141 9.72 -0.17 16.71
N LEU A 142 8.60 -0.23 15.94
CA LEU A 142 8.64 -0.67 14.55
C LEU A 142 9.33 0.40 13.69
N ARG A 143 10.23 -0.02 12.81
CA ARG A 143 10.90 0.84 11.83
C ARG A 143 10.01 1.08 10.61
N VAL A 144 8.86 1.72 10.85
CA VAL A 144 7.87 2.06 9.84
C VAL A 144 7.47 3.52 9.96
N ARG A 145 6.94 4.09 8.88
CA ARG A 145 6.34 5.42 8.87
C ARG A 145 4.82 5.29 8.99
N PHE A 146 4.23 6.02 9.93
CA PHE A 146 2.77 6.14 9.97
C PHE A 146 2.30 7.10 8.88
N GLN A 147 1.25 6.72 8.15
CA GLN A 147 0.66 7.53 7.08
C GLN A 147 -0.84 7.69 7.29
N LEU A 148 -1.35 8.89 7.02
CA LEU A 148 -2.77 9.18 6.91
C LEU A 148 -3.16 9.36 5.45
N GLN A 149 -4.40 9.00 5.12
CA GLN A 149 -5.01 9.32 3.83
C GLN A 149 -5.45 10.80 3.86
N MET A 150 -4.52 11.71 3.57
CA MET A 150 -4.71 13.16 3.74
C MET A 150 -5.94 13.70 2.98
N HIS A 151 -6.21 13.17 1.78
CA HIS A 151 -7.38 13.57 1.00
C HIS A 151 -8.69 13.38 1.77
N LYS A 152 -8.80 12.35 2.62
CA LYS A 152 -10.00 12.11 3.45
C LYS A 152 -10.14 13.05 4.65
N PHE A 153 -9.17 13.92 4.90
CA PHE A 153 -9.25 15.00 5.88
C PHE A 153 -9.56 16.35 5.26
N ILE A 154 -9.27 16.50 3.97
CA ILE A 154 -9.45 17.75 3.21
C ILE A 154 -10.82 17.73 2.51
N TRP A 155 -11.21 16.60 1.96
CA TRP A 155 -12.46 16.40 1.24
C TRP A 155 -13.33 15.35 1.92
N PRO A 156 -14.64 15.33 1.66
CA PRO A 156 -15.51 14.23 2.10
C PRO A 156 -14.92 12.88 1.75
N PRO A 157 -14.99 11.87 2.65
CA PRO A 157 -14.33 10.57 2.45
C PRO A 157 -14.78 9.77 1.21
N ASP A 158 -15.96 10.10 0.66
CA ASP A 158 -16.59 9.48 -0.50
C ASP A 158 -16.34 10.27 -1.80
N GLU A 159 -15.72 11.45 -1.72
CA GLU A 159 -15.39 12.25 -2.91
C GLU A 159 -14.34 11.54 -3.76
N LYS A 160 -14.61 11.44 -5.07
CA LYS A 160 -13.74 10.77 -6.05
C LYS A 160 -12.95 11.79 -6.87
N GLY A 161 -11.71 11.46 -7.18
CA GLY A 161 -10.87 12.28 -8.06
C GLY A 161 -10.08 13.39 -7.36
N VAL A 162 -10.04 13.35 -6.03
CA VAL A 162 -9.30 14.31 -5.17
C VAL A 162 -8.04 13.70 -4.57
#